data_00b9373738556374d7b6291c557dc03c
#
_entry.id   00b9373738556374d7b6291c557dc03c
#
_cell.length_a   1.000
_cell.length_b   1.000
_cell.length_c   1.000
_cell.angle_alpha   90.00
_cell.angle_beta   90.00
_cell.angle_gamma   90.00
#
_symmetry.space_group_name_H-M   'P 1'
#
loop_
_entity.id
_entity.type
_entity.pdbx_description
1 polymer ?
#
loop_
_entity_poly.entity_id
_entity_poly.type
_entity_poly.pdbx_seq_one_letter_code
_entity_poly.pdbx_strand_id
1 'polypeptide(L)'
;MPTERSGIIEVGGKPATVVGDEVHVGQAAPHFTAQVGSWAGLDTWAEVDPLEATHGLVRVLAAVPSLDTSTCDTETRRFNVEAAKLSEAVRIITLSTDLPVAQKRWCGAAGVDRVSTVSDHLAADFGVKYGVLIKERRWLRRAVFVVDQHDVIR
;
A
#
# COMPACT_ATOMS: atom_id res chain seq x y z
N MET A 1 8.86 0.00 20.89
CA MET A 1 9.60 0.67 19.80
C MET A 1 9.69 -0.25 18.60
N PRO A 2 9.35 0.19 17.39
CA PRO A 2 9.54 -0.63 16.20
C PRO A 2 11.02 -0.93 15.96
N THR A 3 11.29 -2.12 15.44
CA THR A 3 12.64 -2.52 15.04
C THR A 3 13.13 -1.67 13.87
N GLU A 4 14.40 -1.28 13.88
CA GLU A 4 15.04 -0.59 12.77
C GLU A 4 16.09 -1.52 12.15
N ARG A 5 16.00 -1.71 10.81
CA ARG A 5 16.93 -2.56 10.05
C ARG A 5 17.72 -1.67 9.10
N SER A 6 18.99 -1.43 9.46
CA SER A 6 19.85 -0.52 8.70
C SER A 6 20.64 -1.25 7.61
N GLY A 7 20.82 -0.57 6.47
CA GLY A 7 21.73 -1.05 5.43
C GLY A 7 21.24 -2.23 4.58
N ILE A 8 19.99 -2.65 4.73
CA ILE A 8 19.43 -3.74 3.93
C ILE A 8 18.97 -3.28 2.54
N ILE A 9 18.81 -1.98 2.38
CA ILE A 9 18.48 -1.36 1.09
C ILE A 9 19.27 -0.06 0.92
N GLU A 10 19.32 0.45 -0.30
CA GLU A 10 19.89 1.75 -0.62
C GLU A 10 18.85 2.65 -1.27
N VAL A 11 18.93 3.95 -0.97
CA VAL A 11 18.11 4.97 -1.59
C VAL A 11 19.03 6.08 -2.08
N GLY A 12 19.02 6.36 -3.37
CA GLY A 12 19.92 7.34 -3.96
C GLY A 12 21.39 7.01 -3.78
N GLY A 13 21.73 5.71 -3.77
CA GLY A 13 23.10 5.24 -3.60
C GLY A 13 23.61 5.26 -2.16
N LYS A 14 22.76 5.55 -1.19
CA LYS A 14 23.12 5.61 0.24
C LYS A 14 22.34 4.56 1.02
N PRO A 15 22.97 3.91 2.05
CA PRO A 15 22.26 3.00 2.92
C PRO A 15 21.05 3.67 3.57
N ALA A 16 19.93 2.95 3.63
CA ALA A 16 18.70 3.42 4.25
C ALA A 16 18.24 2.46 5.35
N THR A 17 17.40 2.96 6.23
CA THR A 17 16.85 2.21 7.37
C THR A 17 15.39 1.88 7.09
N VAL A 18 15.05 0.60 7.20
CA VAL A 18 13.66 0.13 7.12
C VAL A 18 13.14 -0.07 8.53
N VAL A 19 11.99 0.54 8.82
CA VAL A 19 11.35 0.46 10.14
C VAL A 19 10.33 -0.66 10.15
N GLY A 20 10.32 -1.46 11.22
CA GLY A 20 9.41 -2.58 11.41
C GLY A 20 10.02 -3.92 11.05
N ASP A 21 9.34 -4.99 11.45
CA ASP A 21 9.76 -6.35 11.17
C ASP A 21 9.19 -6.85 9.85
N GLU A 22 9.93 -7.69 9.16
CA GLU A 22 9.47 -8.33 7.94
C GLU A 22 8.31 -9.29 8.24
N VAL A 23 7.26 -9.26 7.41
CA VAL A 23 6.19 -10.24 7.49
C VAL A 23 6.52 -11.48 6.67
N HIS A 24 5.92 -12.61 7.02
CA HIS A 24 6.21 -13.90 6.40
C HIS A 24 4.97 -14.57 5.86
N VAL A 25 5.15 -15.38 4.81
CA VAL A 25 4.09 -16.24 4.27
C VAL A 25 3.58 -17.17 5.36
N GLY A 26 2.25 -17.30 5.46
CA GLY A 26 1.57 -18.11 6.47
C GLY A 26 1.23 -17.36 7.75
N GLN A 27 1.74 -16.16 7.91
CA GLN A 27 1.45 -15.29 9.05
C GLN A 27 0.08 -14.63 8.88
N ALA A 28 -0.63 -14.39 9.99
CA ALA A 28 -1.81 -13.54 9.96
C ALA A 28 -1.42 -12.13 9.52
N ALA A 29 -2.13 -11.60 8.53
CA ALA A 29 -1.86 -10.26 8.01
C ALA A 29 -2.17 -9.21 9.09
N PRO A 30 -1.22 -8.34 9.46
CA PRO A 30 -1.49 -7.29 10.43
C PRO A 30 -2.56 -6.33 9.92
N HIS A 31 -3.58 -6.06 10.74
CA HIS A 31 -4.55 -5.00 10.46
C HIS A 31 -3.91 -3.65 10.68
N PHE A 32 -4.32 -2.67 9.90
CA PHE A 32 -3.77 -1.32 9.98
C PHE A 32 -4.85 -0.30 9.60
N THR A 33 -4.63 0.94 10.01
CA THR A 33 -5.52 2.05 9.69
C THR A 33 -4.80 3.01 8.74
N ALA A 34 -5.52 3.47 7.73
CA ALA A 34 -5.01 4.42 6.75
C ALA A 34 -6.13 5.37 6.33
N GLN A 35 -5.76 6.42 5.60
CA GLN A 35 -6.73 7.39 5.09
C GLN A 35 -7.02 7.12 3.62
N VAL A 36 -8.29 7.15 3.25
CA VAL A 36 -8.72 6.90 1.87
C VAL A 36 -8.24 8.01 0.95
N GLY A 37 -7.58 7.62 -0.14
CA GLY A 37 -7.32 8.50 -1.27
C GLY A 37 -8.45 8.36 -2.30
N SER A 38 -8.50 7.23 -2.99
CA SER A 38 -9.55 6.91 -3.96
C SER A 38 -10.09 5.51 -3.68
N TRP A 39 -11.36 5.43 -3.32
CA TRP A 39 -12.04 4.18 -3.00
C TRP A 39 -13.54 4.34 -3.24
N ALA A 40 -14.10 3.47 -4.08
CA ALA A 40 -15.53 3.52 -4.40
C ALA A 40 -16.39 3.39 -3.14
N GLY A 41 -17.27 4.37 -2.92
CA GLY A 41 -18.17 4.39 -1.78
C GLY A 41 -17.60 4.98 -0.50
N LEU A 42 -16.34 5.41 -0.48
CA LEU A 42 -15.71 6.05 0.67
C LEU A 42 -15.19 7.43 0.29
N ASP A 43 -15.30 8.35 1.24
CA ASP A 43 -14.82 9.73 1.03
C ASP A 43 -13.30 9.79 1.20
N THR A 44 -12.66 10.63 0.40
CA THR A 44 -11.25 10.97 0.57
C THR A 44 -11.03 11.52 1.99
N TRP A 45 -9.95 11.16 2.64
CA TRP A 45 -9.60 11.40 4.04
C TRP A 45 -10.32 10.51 5.05
N ALA A 46 -11.33 9.74 4.67
CA ALA A 46 -11.96 8.81 5.60
C ALA A 46 -10.94 7.82 6.14
N GLU A 47 -11.00 7.54 7.42
CA GLU A 47 -10.14 6.55 8.05
C GLU A 47 -10.72 5.15 7.84
N VAL A 48 -9.89 4.20 7.45
CA VAL A 48 -10.32 2.85 7.12
C VAL A 48 -9.26 1.83 7.55
N ASP A 49 -9.72 0.65 7.96
CA ASP A 49 -8.90 -0.56 7.99
C ASP A 49 -9.16 -1.30 6.68
N PRO A 50 -8.23 -1.28 5.73
CA PRO A 50 -8.47 -1.86 4.41
C PRO A 50 -8.74 -3.36 4.41
N LEU A 51 -8.17 -4.10 5.36
CA LEU A 51 -8.44 -5.54 5.46
C LEU A 51 -9.85 -5.82 5.94
N GLU A 52 -10.33 -5.05 6.93
CA GLU A 52 -11.70 -5.17 7.43
C GLU A 52 -12.71 -4.76 6.36
N ALA A 53 -12.45 -3.67 5.64
CA ALA A 53 -13.33 -3.17 4.58
C ALA A 53 -13.44 -4.14 3.39
N THR A 54 -12.48 -5.04 3.24
CA THR A 54 -12.45 -6.04 2.16
C THR A 54 -12.47 -7.46 2.70
N HIS A 55 -13.03 -7.64 3.90
CA HIS A 55 -13.10 -8.95 4.55
C HIS A 55 -13.74 -10.00 3.63
N GLY A 56 -13.15 -11.19 3.57
CA GLY A 56 -13.64 -12.29 2.75
C GLY A 56 -13.17 -12.27 1.31
N LEU A 57 -12.45 -11.22 0.89
CA LEU A 57 -11.86 -11.13 -0.45
C LEU A 57 -10.36 -11.47 -0.40
N VAL A 58 -9.81 -11.82 -1.55
CA VAL A 58 -8.35 -11.88 -1.74
C VAL A 58 -7.87 -10.45 -1.97
N ARG A 59 -6.84 -10.03 -1.24
CA ARG A 59 -6.30 -8.68 -1.36
C ARG A 59 -4.88 -8.71 -1.88
N VAL A 60 -4.58 -7.80 -2.80
CA VAL A 60 -3.22 -7.49 -3.23
C VAL A 60 -2.88 -6.11 -2.66
N LEU A 61 -1.93 -6.07 -1.74
CA LEU A 61 -1.46 -4.81 -1.13
C LEU A 61 -0.17 -4.41 -1.84
N ALA A 62 -0.25 -3.34 -2.62
CA ALA A 62 0.90 -2.85 -3.40
C ALA A 62 1.43 -1.56 -2.76
N ALA A 63 2.56 -1.67 -2.08
CA ALA A 63 3.23 -0.52 -1.48
C ALA A 63 4.19 0.12 -2.49
N VAL A 64 4.11 1.43 -2.64
CA VAL A 64 4.95 2.20 -3.55
C VAL A 64 5.50 3.45 -2.86
N PRO A 65 6.71 3.94 -3.24
CA PRO A 65 7.26 5.18 -2.69
C PRO A 65 6.37 6.40 -2.94
N SER A 66 5.87 6.57 -4.15
CA SER A 66 4.95 7.64 -4.53
C SER A 66 4.34 7.35 -5.89
N LEU A 67 3.07 7.71 -6.08
CA LEU A 67 2.40 7.62 -7.38
C LEU A 67 3.02 8.57 -8.41
N ASP A 68 3.75 9.60 -7.97
CA ASP A 68 4.42 10.56 -8.85
C ASP A 68 5.73 10.04 -9.45
N THR A 69 6.27 8.91 -8.99
CA THR A 69 7.45 8.33 -9.64
C THR A 69 7.01 7.55 -10.88
N SER A 70 7.83 7.59 -11.94
CA SER A 70 7.48 6.94 -13.21
C SER A 70 7.25 5.44 -13.08
N THR A 71 8.06 4.76 -12.28
CA THR A 71 7.91 3.32 -12.05
C THR A 71 6.62 3.00 -11.28
N CYS A 72 6.31 3.77 -10.23
CA CYS A 72 5.08 3.57 -9.46
C CYS A 72 3.84 3.89 -10.28
N ASP A 73 3.89 4.93 -11.11
CA ASP A 73 2.83 5.28 -12.05
C ASP A 73 2.56 4.12 -13.00
N THR A 74 3.60 3.59 -13.64
CA THR A 74 3.49 2.46 -14.58
C THR A 74 2.95 1.21 -13.89
N GLU A 75 3.47 0.88 -12.70
CA GLU A 75 3.02 -0.28 -11.92
C GLU A 75 1.53 -0.16 -11.58
N THR A 76 1.10 0.98 -11.06
CA THR A 76 -0.30 1.18 -10.65
C THR A 76 -1.25 1.16 -11.84
N ARG A 77 -0.86 1.75 -12.98
CA ARG A 77 -1.63 1.67 -14.21
C ARG A 77 -1.74 0.24 -14.70
N ARG A 78 -0.68 -0.54 -14.60
CA ARG A 78 -0.69 -1.95 -14.97
C ARG A 78 -1.61 -2.76 -14.05
N PHE A 79 -1.55 -2.53 -12.75
CA PHE A 79 -2.48 -3.16 -11.81
C PHE A 79 -3.93 -2.81 -12.14
N ASN A 80 -4.22 -1.57 -12.52
CA ASN A 80 -5.57 -1.18 -12.92
C ASN A 80 -6.08 -1.95 -14.14
N VAL A 81 -5.23 -2.11 -15.15
CA VAL A 81 -5.57 -2.89 -16.36
C VAL A 81 -5.83 -4.35 -16.00
N GLU A 82 -4.97 -4.95 -15.20
CA GLU A 82 -5.11 -6.35 -14.80
C GLU A 82 -6.31 -6.55 -13.85
N ALA A 83 -6.59 -5.59 -12.97
CA ALA A 83 -7.73 -5.64 -12.07
C ALA A 83 -9.07 -5.75 -12.82
N ALA A 84 -9.16 -5.10 -13.98
CA ALA A 84 -10.37 -5.18 -14.82
C ALA A 84 -10.64 -6.59 -15.34
N LYS A 85 -9.62 -7.45 -15.37
CA LYS A 85 -9.69 -8.83 -15.82
C LYS A 85 -9.92 -9.83 -14.70
N LEU A 86 -9.76 -9.39 -13.43
CA LEU A 86 -9.90 -10.25 -12.25
C LEU A 86 -11.36 -10.30 -11.79
N SER A 87 -11.69 -11.35 -11.07
CA SER A 87 -13.03 -11.46 -10.47
C SER A 87 -13.20 -10.43 -9.36
N GLU A 88 -14.46 -10.14 -9.00
CA GLU A 88 -14.78 -9.25 -7.88
C GLU A 88 -14.35 -9.80 -6.51
N ALA A 89 -13.93 -11.08 -6.47
CA ALA A 89 -13.38 -11.69 -5.27
C ALA A 89 -11.94 -11.24 -4.96
N VAL A 90 -11.33 -10.45 -5.86
CA VAL A 90 -9.97 -9.93 -5.68
C VAL A 90 -10.01 -8.40 -5.64
N ARG A 91 -9.36 -7.82 -4.63
CA ARG A 91 -9.24 -6.36 -4.50
C ARG A 91 -7.78 -5.97 -4.48
N ILE A 92 -7.42 -5.01 -5.34
CA ILE A 92 -6.08 -4.43 -5.37
C ILE A 92 -6.12 -3.11 -4.62
N ILE A 93 -5.24 -2.96 -3.64
CA ILE A 93 -5.12 -1.77 -2.81
C ILE A 93 -3.69 -1.26 -2.92
N THR A 94 -3.52 -0.05 -3.42
CA THR A 94 -2.22 0.61 -3.51
C THR A 94 -2.01 1.52 -2.30
N LEU A 95 -0.84 1.43 -1.70
CA LEU A 95 -0.46 2.20 -0.52
C LEU A 95 0.76 3.06 -0.81
N SER A 96 0.69 4.31 -0.40
CA SER A 96 1.83 5.23 -0.44
C SER A 96 1.70 6.23 0.71
N THR A 97 2.74 7.04 0.93
CA THR A 97 2.68 8.15 1.88
C THR A 97 2.31 9.47 1.21
N ASP A 98 1.87 9.44 -0.05
CA ASP A 98 1.26 10.60 -0.70
C ASP A 98 0.01 11.02 0.09
N LEU A 99 -0.30 12.30 0.09
CA LEU A 99 -1.54 12.78 0.73
C LEU A 99 -2.77 12.19 0.03
N PRO A 100 -3.86 11.95 0.77
CA PRO A 100 -5.08 11.39 0.17
C PRO A 100 -5.58 12.16 -1.05
N VAL A 101 -5.55 13.50 -1.01
CA VAL A 101 -5.99 14.33 -2.14
C VAL A 101 -5.06 14.17 -3.35
N ALA A 102 -3.76 13.97 -3.13
CA ALA A 102 -2.82 13.72 -4.21
C ALA A 102 -3.08 12.37 -4.87
N GLN A 103 -3.37 11.33 -4.08
CA GLN A 103 -3.73 10.02 -4.61
C GLN A 103 -5.02 10.08 -5.44
N LYS A 104 -6.04 10.75 -4.93
CA LYS A 104 -7.31 10.90 -5.65
C LYS A 104 -7.12 11.64 -6.97
N ARG A 105 -6.38 12.74 -6.95
CA ARG A 105 -6.09 13.52 -8.15
C ARG A 105 -5.32 12.71 -9.19
N TRP A 106 -4.33 11.94 -8.75
CA TRP A 106 -3.56 11.07 -9.65
C TRP A 106 -4.47 10.01 -10.28
N CYS A 107 -5.31 9.32 -9.50
CA CYS A 107 -6.24 8.31 -10.00
C CYS A 107 -7.19 8.90 -11.03
N GLY A 108 -7.73 10.08 -10.78
CA GLY A 108 -8.61 10.76 -11.73
C GLY A 108 -7.91 11.14 -13.03
N ALA A 109 -6.72 11.71 -12.93
CA ALA A 109 -5.94 12.13 -14.10
C ALA A 109 -5.44 10.95 -14.92
N ALA A 110 -5.12 9.83 -14.27
CA ALA A 110 -4.59 8.62 -14.91
C ALA A 110 -5.69 7.66 -15.40
N GLY A 111 -6.95 7.92 -15.08
CA GLY A 111 -8.05 7.00 -15.42
C GLY A 111 -7.99 5.68 -14.65
N VAL A 112 -7.40 5.68 -13.47
CA VAL A 112 -7.30 4.50 -12.61
C VAL A 112 -8.53 4.42 -11.72
N ASP A 113 -9.41 3.46 -11.99
CA ASP A 113 -10.71 3.31 -11.32
C ASP A 113 -10.94 1.91 -10.71
N ARG A 114 -10.07 0.94 -11.01
CA ARG A 114 -10.20 -0.45 -10.54
C ARG A 114 -9.32 -0.77 -9.33
N VAL A 115 -8.46 0.16 -8.94
CA VAL A 115 -7.55 0.04 -7.82
C VAL A 115 -7.96 1.03 -6.77
N SER A 116 -8.09 0.58 -5.52
CA SER A 116 -8.30 1.48 -4.39
C SER A 116 -6.96 2.00 -3.89
N THR A 117 -6.91 3.26 -3.46
CA THR A 117 -5.69 3.83 -2.89
C THR A 117 -5.94 4.31 -1.47
N VAL A 118 -5.00 4.05 -0.60
CA VAL A 118 -5.01 4.56 0.77
C VAL A 118 -3.66 5.18 1.11
N SER A 119 -3.67 6.20 1.94
CA SER A 119 -2.49 6.94 2.35
C SER A 119 -2.04 6.52 3.74
N ASP A 120 -0.76 6.20 3.86
CA ASP A 120 -0.11 5.82 5.11
C ASP A 120 0.68 7.00 5.72
N HIS A 121 0.41 8.25 5.27
CA HIS A 121 1.23 9.40 5.64
C HIS A 121 1.12 9.79 7.11
N LEU A 122 -0.04 9.59 7.73
CA LEU A 122 -0.29 10.15 9.05
C LEU A 122 0.50 9.44 10.15
N ALA A 123 0.30 8.14 10.31
CA ALA A 123 0.94 7.35 11.36
C ALA A 123 1.94 6.32 10.84
N ALA A 124 2.02 6.11 9.52
CA ALA A 124 2.83 5.06 8.90
C ALA A 124 2.51 3.68 9.49
N ASP A 125 1.25 3.44 9.85
CA ASP A 125 0.81 2.22 10.53
C ASP A 125 1.07 0.97 9.68
N PHE A 126 0.72 1.04 8.38
CA PHE A 126 1.02 -0.04 7.44
C PHE A 126 2.53 -0.22 7.28
N GLY A 127 3.24 0.87 7.03
CA GLY A 127 4.69 0.82 6.77
C GLY A 127 5.47 0.15 7.89
N VAL A 128 5.11 0.45 9.14
CA VAL A 128 5.75 -0.14 10.32
C VAL A 128 5.32 -1.60 10.50
N LYS A 129 4.03 -1.90 10.43
CA LYS A 129 3.50 -3.25 10.66
C LYS A 129 3.94 -4.25 9.61
N TYR A 130 4.13 -3.81 8.37
CA TYR A 130 4.59 -4.66 7.27
C TYR A 130 6.09 -4.53 7.00
N GLY A 131 6.80 -3.74 7.79
CA GLY A 131 8.25 -3.62 7.70
C GLY A 131 8.75 -3.01 6.40
N VAL A 132 8.05 -2.00 5.87
CA VAL A 132 8.38 -1.36 4.59
C VAL A 132 8.54 0.16 4.66
N LEU A 133 8.51 0.75 5.86
CA LEU A 133 8.73 2.19 6.00
C LEU A 133 10.21 2.51 5.91
N ILE A 134 10.61 3.39 4.98
CA ILE A 134 11.97 3.91 4.87
C ILE A 134 12.05 5.16 5.74
N LYS A 135 12.84 5.08 6.81
CA LYS A 135 12.92 6.11 7.86
C LYS A 135 13.38 7.46 7.32
N GLU A 136 14.45 7.47 6.53
CA GLU A 136 15.10 8.69 6.05
C GLU A 136 14.23 9.48 5.05
N ARG A 137 13.31 8.81 4.38
CA ARG A 137 12.45 9.40 3.36
C ARG A 137 11.00 9.49 3.76
N ARG A 138 10.60 8.79 4.81
CA ARG A 138 9.19 8.70 5.23
C ARG A 138 8.27 8.24 4.09
N TRP A 139 8.76 7.37 3.24
CA TRP A 139 7.97 6.73 2.19
C TRP A 139 8.07 5.21 2.31
N LEU A 140 7.23 4.50 1.56
CA LEU A 140 7.20 3.05 1.60
C LEU A 140 8.19 2.46 0.59
N ARG A 141 8.86 1.40 1.02
CA ARG A 141 9.63 0.55 0.11
C ARG A 141 8.66 -0.13 -0.85
N ARG A 142 9.06 -0.30 -2.11
CA ARG A 142 8.26 -1.03 -3.08
C ARG A 142 8.11 -2.48 -2.64
N ALA A 143 6.87 -2.95 -2.48
CA ALA A 143 6.59 -4.31 -2.06
C ALA A 143 5.15 -4.69 -2.44
N VAL A 144 4.91 -5.97 -2.67
CA VAL A 144 3.57 -6.49 -2.94
C VAL A 144 3.31 -7.64 -1.97
N PHE A 145 2.16 -7.60 -1.31
CA PHE A 145 1.71 -8.65 -0.40
C PHE A 145 0.37 -9.18 -0.88
N VAL A 146 0.22 -10.48 -0.88
CA VAL A 146 -1.08 -11.13 -1.15
C VAL A 146 -1.65 -11.60 0.17
N VAL A 147 -2.87 -11.20 0.47
CA VAL A 147 -3.60 -11.59 1.68
C VAL A 147 -4.84 -12.36 1.23
N ASP A 148 -4.98 -13.59 1.69
CA ASP A 148 -6.11 -14.43 1.28
C ASP A 148 -7.42 -14.03 1.99
N GLN A 149 -8.52 -14.70 1.66
CA GLN A 149 -9.83 -14.42 2.23
C GLN A 149 -9.94 -14.74 3.73
N HIS A 150 -8.95 -15.39 4.30
CA HIS A 150 -8.86 -15.71 5.74
C HIS A 150 -7.87 -14.81 6.47
N ASP A 151 -7.45 -13.69 5.84
CA ASP A 151 -6.49 -12.73 6.38
C ASP A 151 -5.11 -13.33 6.67
N VAL A 152 -4.66 -14.24 5.82
CA VAL A 152 -3.33 -14.87 5.90
C VAL A 152 -2.48 -14.45 4.72
N ILE A 153 -1.22 -14.08 4.98
CA ILE A 153 -0.24 -13.72 3.94
C ILE A 153 0.17 -14.96 3.16
N ARG A 154 0.08 -14.89 1.84
CA ARG A 154 0.39 -16.00 0.92
C ARG A 154 1.54 -15.70 -0.04
#